data_46cc5bcee864f51f9192687959e0f436
#
_entry.id   46cc5bcee864f51f9192687959e0f436
#
_cell.length_a   1.000
_cell.length_b   1.000
_cell.length_c   1.000
_cell.angle_alpha   90.00
_cell.angle_beta   90.00
_cell.angle_gamma   90.00
#
_symmetry.space_group_name_H-M   'P 1'
#
loop_
_entity.id
_entity.type
_entity.pdbx_description
1 polymer ?
#
loop_
_entity_poly.entity_id
_entity_poly.type
_entity_poly.pdbx_seq_one_letter_code
_entity_poly.pdbx_strand_id
1 'polypeptide(L)'
;MSDRNVAGLIEYLNEKTYIGRMSKTLYDKLISYNKSENTIEHILFRNIISAIDNLENHRPLMKVPGDLKGILTGYKHAHFSDTTGVAFLNNYAKAIGKPPGSFHSVHDVSAFIFESTPPHELQKKIDEFHQCYTERMKSGEATGDWLLYIEREGKKYYLDTHKHILRKNNKDQIKLKQHLDSILGSLDLPQQVN
;
A
#
# COMPACT_ATOMS: atom_id res chain seq x y z
N MET A 1 17.83 -18.26 5.91
CA MET A 1 18.23 -16.96 6.49
C MET A 1 18.54 -17.13 7.95
N SER A 2 19.66 -16.60 8.43
CA SER A 2 20.10 -16.82 9.80
C SER A 2 19.24 -16.00 10.78
N ASP A 3 19.04 -16.52 11.99
CA ASP A 3 18.31 -15.84 13.10
C ASP A 3 18.82 -14.43 13.41
N ARG A 4 20.01 -14.08 12.98
CA ARG A 4 20.61 -12.73 13.11
C ARG A 4 19.84 -11.65 12.35
N ASN A 5 19.23 -11.95 11.18
CA ASN A 5 18.46 -10.98 10.40
C ASN A 5 17.13 -10.64 11.06
N VAL A 6 16.52 -11.58 11.75
CA VAL A 6 15.24 -11.38 12.46
C VAL A 6 15.43 -10.53 13.71
N ALA A 7 16.51 -10.78 14.48
CA ALA A 7 16.83 -10.00 15.66
C ALA A 7 17.07 -8.53 15.31
N GLY A 8 17.86 -8.24 14.28
CA GLY A 8 18.10 -6.87 13.82
C GLY A 8 16.84 -6.16 13.31
N LEU A 9 15.88 -6.90 12.72
CA LEU A 9 14.59 -6.32 12.33
C LEU A 9 13.71 -5.97 13.53
N ILE A 10 13.62 -6.88 14.50
CA ILE A 10 12.85 -6.64 15.73
C ILE A 10 13.43 -5.42 16.44
N GLU A 11 14.75 -5.33 16.55
CA GLU A 11 15.45 -4.17 17.10
C GLU A 11 15.09 -2.89 16.32
N TYR A 12 15.24 -2.90 14.98
CA TYR A 12 14.86 -1.79 14.12
C TYR A 12 13.41 -1.35 14.30
N LEU A 13 12.45 -2.30 14.37
CA LEU A 13 11.05 -1.96 14.60
C LEU A 13 10.81 -1.40 16.01
N ASN A 14 11.49 -1.94 17.02
CA ASN A 14 11.35 -1.48 18.40
C ASN A 14 11.90 -0.06 18.62
N GLU A 15 12.82 0.41 17.78
CA GLU A 15 13.29 1.79 17.79
C GLU A 15 12.25 2.78 17.23
N LYS A 16 11.23 2.31 16.50
CA LYS A 16 10.22 3.18 15.91
C LYS A 16 9.23 3.68 16.95
N THR A 17 9.03 4.99 16.96
CA THR A 17 8.11 5.67 17.93
C THR A 17 6.65 5.23 17.79
N TYR A 18 6.29 4.62 16.68
CA TYR A 18 4.94 4.15 16.40
C TYR A 18 4.70 2.66 16.71
N ILE A 19 5.72 1.93 17.19
CA ILE A 19 5.59 0.47 17.41
C ILE A 19 4.47 0.14 18.41
N GLY A 20 4.35 0.90 19.49
CA GLY A 20 3.26 0.75 20.47
C GLY A 20 1.88 1.16 19.96
N ARG A 21 1.80 1.68 18.73
CA ARG A 21 0.57 2.09 18.04
C ARG A 21 0.28 1.21 16.82
N MET A 22 0.99 0.11 16.68
CA MET A 22 0.79 -0.88 15.63
C MET A 22 0.02 -2.08 16.22
N SER A 23 -0.99 -2.56 15.49
CA SER A 23 -1.68 -3.76 15.89
C SER A 23 -0.77 -4.98 15.84
N LYS A 24 -1.06 -5.97 16.69
CA LYS A 24 -0.36 -7.26 16.63
C LYS A 24 -0.49 -7.91 15.26
N THR A 25 -1.64 -7.79 14.61
CA THR A 25 -1.89 -8.32 13.26
C THR A 25 -0.93 -7.74 12.23
N LEU A 26 -0.77 -6.42 12.21
CA LEU A 26 0.17 -5.77 11.28
C LEU A 26 1.62 -6.09 11.64
N TYR A 27 1.96 -6.09 12.93
CA TYR A 27 3.30 -6.43 13.38
C TYR A 27 3.71 -7.85 12.96
N ASP A 28 2.86 -8.84 13.24
CA ASP A 28 3.13 -10.25 12.88
C ASP A 28 3.26 -10.43 11.36
N LYS A 29 2.44 -9.71 10.59
CA LYS A 29 2.51 -9.69 9.12
C LYS A 29 3.85 -9.13 8.63
N LEU A 30 4.34 -8.04 9.20
CA LEU A 30 5.63 -7.45 8.86
C LEU A 30 6.79 -8.39 9.20
N ILE A 31 6.74 -9.04 10.35
CA ILE A 31 7.73 -10.05 10.74
C ILE A 31 7.72 -11.23 9.74
N SER A 32 6.53 -11.70 9.35
CA SER A 32 6.38 -12.78 8.36
C SER A 32 6.99 -12.38 7.01
N TYR A 33 6.70 -11.20 6.50
CA TYR A 33 7.23 -10.71 5.24
C TYR A 33 8.76 -10.60 5.25
N ASN A 34 9.33 -10.19 6.36
CA ASN A 34 10.79 -10.09 6.46
C ASN A 34 11.48 -11.47 6.59
N LYS A 35 10.81 -12.47 7.18
CA LYS A 35 11.32 -13.84 7.29
C LYS A 35 11.22 -14.63 6.00
N SER A 36 10.40 -14.17 5.07
CA SER A 36 10.15 -14.87 3.81
C SER A 36 11.40 -14.89 2.93
N GLU A 37 11.57 -15.96 2.17
CA GLU A 37 12.57 -16.03 1.10
C GLU A 37 12.06 -15.37 -0.19
N ASN A 38 10.79 -14.93 -0.21
CA ASN A 38 10.15 -14.30 -1.35
C ASN A 38 10.53 -12.82 -1.43
N THR A 39 11.23 -12.45 -2.48
CA THR A 39 11.63 -11.06 -2.77
C THR A 39 10.45 -10.09 -2.76
N ILE A 40 9.26 -10.53 -3.21
CA ILE A 40 8.04 -9.72 -3.24
C ILE A 40 7.65 -9.32 -1.82
N GLU A 41 7.69 -10.24 -0.86
CA GLU A 41 7.32 -9.97 0.53
C GLU A 41 8.31 -9.02 1.22
N HIS A 42 9.60 -9.11 0.90
CA HIS A 42 10.60 -8.13 1.37
C HIS A 42 10.33 -6.72 0.81
N ILE A 43 9.89 -6.61 -0.43
CA ILE A 43 9.53 -5.31 -1.01
C ILE A 43 8.25 -4.77 -0.35
N LEU A 44 7.23 -5.63 -0.12
CA LEU A 44 6.02 -5.26 0.62
C LEU A 44 6.35 -4.72 2.01
N PHE A 45 7.19 -5.44 2.75
CA PHE A 45 7.68 -4.99 4.04
C PHE A 45 8.22 -3.55 3.98
N ARG A 46 9.19 -3.31 3.08
CA ARG A 46 9.81 -1.97 2.93
C ARG A 46 8.80 -0.90 2.52
N ASN A 47 7.87 -1.22 1.63
CA ASN A 47 6.87 -0.26 1.16
C ASN A 47 5.88 0.12 2.26
N ILE A 48 5.47 -0.84 3.10
CA ILE A 48 4.58 -0.60 4.24
C ILE A 48 5.30 0.27 5.28
N ILE A 49 6.52 -0.08 5.67
CA ILE A 49 7.32 0.72 6.61
C ILE A 49 7.54 2.14 6.09
N SER A 50 7.90 2.28 4.82
CA SER A 50 8.06 3.59 4.18
C SER A 50 6.76 4.42 4.22
N ALA A 51 5.61 3.77 4.01
CA ALA A 51 4.32 4.46 4.09
C ALA A 51 4.02 4.95 5.51
N ILE A 52 4.33 4.14 6.54
CA ILE A 52 4.18 4.53 7.94
C ILE A 52 5.15 5.68 8.28
N ASP A 53 6.43 5.54 7.94
CA ASP A 53 7.43 6.58 8.19
C ASP A 53 7.08 7.90 7.50
N ASN A 54 6.52 7.86 6.29
CA ASN A 54 6.05 9.06 5.59
C ASN A 54 4.82 9.69 6.27
N LEU A 55 3.87 8.87 6.74
CA LEU A 55 2.71 9.35 7.50
C LEU A 55 3.11 10.02 8.83
N GLU A 56 4.06 9.43 9.55
CA GLU A 56 4.55 9.98 10.82
C GLU A 56 5.32 11.28 10.64
N ASN A 57 6.10 11.37 9.56
CA ASN A 57 6.96 12.52 9.28
C ASN A 57 6.32 13.55 8.32
N HIS A 58 5.02 13.42 8.03
CA HIS A 58 4.28 14.30 7.11
C HIS A 58 4.96 14.44 5.73
N ARG A 59 5.58 13.37 5.25
CA ARG A 59 6.23 13.32 3.93
C ARG A 59 5.24 12.91 2.84
N PRO A 60 5.53 13.25 1.57
CA PRO A 60 4.67 12.85 0.45
C PRO A 60 4.46 11.33 0.38
N LEU A 61 3.21 10.94 0.13
CA LEU A 61 2.79 9.57 -0.15
C LEU A 61 2.35 9.47 -1.62
N MET A 62 2.18 8.24 -2.11
CA MET A 62 1.67 7.97 -3.47
C MET A 62 0.34 8.68 -3.75
N LYS A 63 -0.47 8.83 -2.71
CA LYS A 63 -1.74 9.54 -2.74
C LYS A 63 -2.00 10.15 -1.38
N VAL A 64 -2.70 11.28 -1.36
CA VAL A 64 -3.10 11.92 -0.10
C VAL A 64 -3.89 10.90 0.74
N PRO A 65 -3.49 10.69 2.01
CA PRO A 65 -4.24 9.85 2.92
C PRO A 65 -5.67 10.35 3.07
N GLY A 66 -6.62 9.45 3.24
CA GLY A 66 -8.01 9.85 3.30
C GLY A 66 -8.87 8.99 4.20
N ASP A 67 -10.04 9.55 4.53
CA ASP A 67 -11.08 8.83 5.26
C ASP A 67 -11.75 7.81 4.35
N LEU A 68 -11.95 6.62 4.87
CA LEU A 68 -12.81 5.64 4.22
C LEU A 68 -14.28 6.05 4.43
N LYS A 69 -15.12 5.74 3.45
CA LYS A 69 -16.53 6.16 3.43
C LYS A 69 -17.47 4.96 3.50
N GLY A 70 -18.75 5.23 3.78
CA GLY A 70 -19.80 4.20 3.81
C GLY A 70 -19.59 3.24 4.98
N ILE A 71 -19.59 1.95 4.70
CA ILE A 71 -19.43 0.87 5.71
C ILE A 71 -18.14 1.02 6.53
N LEU A 72 -17.08 1.55 5.91
CA LEU A 72 -15.75 1.71 6.52
C LEU A 72 -15.55 3.10 7.15
N THR A 73 -16.59 3.89 7.33
CA THR A 73 -16.50 5.18 8.02
C THR A 73 -15.88 5.03 9.40
N GLY A 74 -14.96 5.94 9.74
CA GLY A 74 -14.18 5.91 10.99
C GLY A 74 -12.78 5.34 10.82
N TYR A 75 -12.51 4.67 9.71
CA TYR A 75 -11.17 4.22 9.33
C TYR A 75 -10.56 5.16 8.30
N LYS A 76 -9.24 5.23 8.32
CA LYS A 76 -8.42 5.99 7.36
C LYS A 76 -7.53 5.03 6.58
N HIS A 77 -7.09 5.46 5.41
CA HIS A 77 -6.15 4.70 4.60
C HIS A 77 -5.05 5.58 4.01
N ALA A 78 -3.89 5.01 3.87
CA ALA A 78 -2.81 5.51 3.03
C ALA A 78 -2.49 4.49 1.94
N HIS A 79 -2.12 4.96 0.76
CA HIS A 79 -1.71 4.07 -0.31
C HIS A 79 -0.22 3.77 -0.24
N PHE A 80 0.15 2.50 -0.41
CA PHE A 80 1.52 2.09 -0.66
C PHE A 80 1.60 1.27 -1.95
N SER A 81 2.80 1.18 -2.54
CA SER A 81 2.98 0.39 -3.75
C SER A 81 2.82 -1.09 -3.44
N ASP A 82 1.89 -1.75 -4.13
CA ASP A 82 1.86 -3.20 -4.15
C ASP A 82 3.03 -3.73 -5.00
N THR A 83 3.47 -4.92 -4.69
CA THR A 83 4.58 -5.57 -5.40
C THR A 83 4.10 -6.57 -6.43
N THR A 84 2.79 -6.82 -6.48
CA THR A 84 2.20 -7.75 -7.46
C THR A 84 2.17 -7.14 -8.86
N GLY A 85 2.48 -5.84 -8.95
CA GLY A 85 2.43 -5.11 -10.21
C GLY A 85 1.00 -4.77 -10.67
N VAL A 86 -0.04 -5.28 -10.01
CA VAL A 86 -1.43 -5.03 -10.43
C VAL A 86 -1.77 -3.55 -10.36
N ALA A 87 -1.39 -2.87 -9.27
CA ALA A 87 -1.58 -1.42 -9.18
C ALA A 87 -0.74 -0.69 -10.23
N PHE A 88 0.50 -1.12 -10.46
CA PHE A 88 1.36 -0.60 -11.52
C PHE A 88 0.69 -0.78 -12.89
N LEU A 89 0.23 -1.99 -13.23
CA LEU A 89 -0.42 -2.30 -14.51
C LEU A 89 -1.69 -1.47 -14.71
N ASN A 90 -2.50 -1.31 -13.68
CA ASN A 90 -3.70 -0.49 -13.72
C ASN A 90 -3.40 1.01 -13.86
N ASN A 91 -2.38 1.51 -13.17
CA ASN A 91 -1.94 2.89 -13.31
C ASN A 91 -1.39 3.15 -14.72
N TYR A 92 -0.65 2.19 -15.27
CA TYR A 92 -0.17 2.26 -16.63
C TYR A 92 -1.32 2.24 -17.65
N ALA A 93 -2.24 1.28 -17.56
CA ALA A 93 -3.40 1.22 -18.43
C ALA A 93 -4.13 2.57 -18.46
N LYS A 94 -4.41 3.15 -17.30
CA LYS A 94 -5.05 4.47 -17.18
C LYS A 94 -4.22 5.58 -17.82
N ALA A 95 -2.90 5.58 -17.64
CA ALA A 95 -2.02 6.60 -18.20
C ALA A 95 -2.08 6.64 -19.74
N ILE A 96 -2.29 5.49 -20.38
CA ILE A 96 -2.42 5.37 -21.83
C ILE A 96 -3.89 5.30 -22.31
N GLY A 97 -4.85 5.69 -21.48
CA GLY A 97 -6.27 5.74 -21.83
C GLY A 97 -6.97 4.38 -21.92
N LYS A 98 -6.37 3.31 -21.37
CA LYS A 98 -6.98 1.97 -21.33
C LYS A 98 -7.68 1.71 -19.98
N PRO A 99 -8.73 0.86 -19.96
CA PRO A 99 -9.40 0.51 -18.72
C PRO A 99 -8.47 -0.30 -17.79
N PRO A 100 -8.69 -0.22 -16.45
CA PRO A 100 -8.01 -1.11 -15.51
C PRO A 100 -8.25 -2.57 -15.87
N GLY A 101 -7.21 -3.42 -15.70
CA GLY A 101 -7.27 -4.83 -16.05
C GLY A 101 -6.93 -5.14 -17.52
N SER A 102 -6.55 -4.12 -18.31
CA SER A 102 -6.10 -4.34 -19.71
C SER A 102 -4.77 -5.12 -19.81
N PHE A 103 -4.00 -5.14 -18.73
CA PHE A 103 -2.74 -5.87 -18.64
C PHE A 103 -2.75 -6.77 -17.41
N HIS A 104 -2.28 -8.00 -17.57
CA HIS A 104 -2.21 -9.00 -16.50
C HIS A 104 -0.77 -9.21 -16.00
N SER A 105 0.22 -8.74 -16.77
CA SER A 105 1.64 -8.87 -16.45
C SER A 105 2.46 -7.70 -17.00
N VAL A 106 3.67 -7.52 -16.49
CA VAL A 106 4.65 -6.60 -17.08
C VAL A 106 5.02 -7.02 -18.50
N HIS A 107 4.98 -8.33 -18.77
CA HIS A 107 5.22 -8.86 -20.12
C HIS A 107 4.16 -8.36 -21.11
N ASP A 108 2.87 -8.32 -20.74
CA ASP A 108 1.80 -7.80 -21.60
C ASP A 108 2.03 -6.33 -21.93
N VAL A 109 2.49 -5.54 -20.95
CA VAL A 109 2.85 -4.13 -21.17
C VAL A 109 4.02 -4.02 -22.14
N SER A 110 5.06 -4.83 -21.93
CA SER A 110 6.23 -4.84 -22.83
C SER A 110 5.84 -5.26 -24.23
N ALA A 111 5.09 -6.34 -24.37
CA ALA A 111 4.58 -6.79 -25.68
C ALA A 111 3.77 -5.70 -26.38
N PHE A 112 2.85 -5.05 -25.64
CA PHE A 112 2.06 -3.94 -26.18
C PHE A 112 2.93 -2.78 -26.68
N ILE A 113 3.97 -2.40 -25.92
CA ILE A 113 4.89 -1.33 -26.33
C ILE A 113 5.65 -1.76 -27.60
N PHE A 114 6.20 -2.97 -27.63
CA PHE A 114 7.00 -3.45 -28.75
C PHE A 114 6.16 -3.66 -30.02
N GLU A 115 4.95 -4.21 -29.90
CA GLU A 115 4.08 -4.50 -31.03
C GLU A 115 3.43 -3.23 -31.61
N SER A 116 3.17 -2.22 -30.76
CA SER A 116 2.50 -0.99 -31.19
C SER A 116 3.45 0.14 -31.59
N THR A 117 4.77 -0.07 -31.49
CA THR A 117 5.75 1.01 -31.66
C THR A 117 6.87 0.63 -32.62
N PRO A 118 7.12 1.41 -33.68
CA PRO A 118 8.26 1.19 -34.57
C PRO A 118 9.60 1.24 -33.78
N PRO A 119 10.60 0.42 -34.18
CA PRO A 119 11.86 0.33 -33.46
C PRO A 119 12.57 1.66 -33.21
N HIS A 120 12.50 2.59 -34.14
CA HIS A 120 13.14 3.90 -34.03
C HIS A 120 12.43 4.86 -33.07
N GLU A 121 11.18 4.57 -32.65
CA GLU A 121 10.39 5.35 -31.70
C GLU A 121 10.33 4.70 -30.32
N LEU A 122 10.89 3.51 -30.17
CA LEU A 122 10.72 2.68 -28.97
C LEU A 122 11.22 3.40 -27.71
N GLN A 123 12.42 4.02 -27.77
CA GLN A 123 12.97 4.73 -26.61
C GLN A 123 12.07 5.90 -26.22
N LYS A 124 11.61 6.68 -27.18
CA LYS A 124 10.67 7.78 -26.92
C LYS A 124 9.40 7.28 -26.24
N LYS A 125 8.86 6.14 -26.69
CA LYS A 125 7.65 5.53 -26.12
C LYS A 125 7.84 5.05 -24.69
N ILE A 126 9.01 4.49 -24.39
CA ILE A 126 9.40 4.11 -23.02
C ILE A 126 9.51 5.35 -22.12
N ASP A 127 10.11 6.44 -22.60
CA ASP A 127 10.25 7.68 -21.86
C ASP A 127 8.88 8.33 -21.59
N GLU A 128 8.00 8.39 -22.58
CA GLU A 128 6.60 8.82 -22.41
C GLU A 128 5.87 7.98 -21.35
N PHE A 129 6.08 6.69 -21.36
CA PHE A 129 5.53 5.77 -20.35
C PHE A 129 6.00 6.13 -18.94
N HIS A 130 7.31 6.28 -18.74
CA HIS A 130 7.88 6.66 -17.45
C HIS A 130 7.38 8.01 -16.99
N GLN A 131 7.25 8.97 -17.91
CA GLN A 131 6.72 10.29 -17.60
C GLN A 131 5.26 10.21 -17.15
N CYS A 132 4.38 9.56 -17.91
CA CYS A 132 2.96 9.40 -17.55
C CYS A 132 2.78 8.72 -16.19
N TYR A 133 3.55 7.67 -15.92
CA TYR A 133 3.51 7.00 -14.62
C TYR A 133 3.96 7.92 -13.47
N THR A 134 5.06 8.64 -13.70
CA THR A 134 5.62 9.59 -12.73
C THR A 134 4.66 10.75 -12.44
N GLU A 135 4.00 11.27 -13.46
CA GLU A 135 3.00 12.33 -13.32
C GLU A 135 1.80 11.87 -12.49
N ARG A 136 1.29 10.65 -12.73
CA ARG A 136 0.22 10.05 -11.91
C ARG A 136 0.63 9.85 -10.46
N MET A 137 1.90 9.49 -10.21
CA MET A 137 2.43 9.41 -8.86
C MET A 137 2.46 10.79 -8.19
N LYS A 138 2.94 11.81 -8.90
CA LYS A 138 3.06 13.20 -8.39
C LYS A 138 1.69 13.85 -8.18
N SER A 139 0.71 13.60 -9.07
CA SER A 139 -0.65 14.13 -8.94
C SER A 139 -1.48 13.44 -7.86
N GLY A 140 -0.96 12.38 -7.24
CA GLY A 140 -1.70 11.59 -6.27
C GLY A 140 -2.85 10.75 -6.87
N GLU A 141 -2.82 10.52 -8.18
CA GLU A 141 -3.81 9.69 -8.88
C GLU A 141 -3.42 8.20 -8.96
N ALA A 142 -2.18 7.88 -8.61
CA ALA A 142 -1.73 6.50 -8.55
C ALA A 142 -2.48 5.74 -7.44
N THR A 143 -2.84 4.50 -7.74
CA THR A 143 -3.50 3.61 -6.79
C THR A 143 -2.52 2.54 -6.32
N GLY A 144 -2.67 2.11 -5.09
CA GLY A 144 -1.89 1.03 -4.47
C GLY A 144 -2.76 0.30 -3.45
N ASP A 145 -2.16 -0.63 -2.75
CA ASP A 145 -2.81 -1.27 -1.62
C ASP A 145 -2.95 -0.28 -0.44
N TRP A 146 -3.80 -0.62 0.49
CA TRP A 146 -4.12 0.23 1.62
C TRP A 146 -3.34 -0.18 2.87
N LEU A 147 -2.69 0.78 3.48
CA LEU A 147 -2.32 0.77 4.89
C LEU A 147 -3.50 1.38 5.66
N LEU A 148 -4.12 0.60 6.52
CA LEU A 148 -5.32 0.97 7.27
C LEU A 148 -4.96 1.43 8.67
N TYR A 149 -5.54 2.54 9.10
CA TYR A 149 -5.29 3.11 10.43
C TYR A 149 -6.48 3.91 10.93
N ILE A 150 -6.47 4.22 12.21
CA ILE A 150 -7.33 5.23 12.83
C ILE A 150 -6.48 6.35 13.41
N GLU A 151 -7.12 7.46 13.70
CA GLU A 151 -6.49 8.59 14.36
C GLU A 151 -7.24 8.89 15.67
N ARG A 152 -6.50 8.97 16.77
CA ARG A 152 -6.98 9.28 18.10
C ARG A 152 -6.02 10.25 18.74
N GLU A 153 -6.53 11.36 19.28
CA GLU A 153 -5.71 12.38 19.98
C GLU A 153 -4.49 12.82 19.16
N GLY A 154 -4.66 12.99 17.86
CA GLY A 154 -3.59 13.36 16.93
C GLY A 154 -2.54 12.28 16.67
N LYS A 155 -2.72 11.07 17.20
CA LYS A 155 -1.84 9.92 16.96
C LYS A 155 -2.49 8.91 16.03
N LYS A 156 -1.69 8.30 15.16
CA LYS A 156 -2.13 7.26 14.23
C LYS A 156 -1.89 5.88 14.83
N TYR A 157 -2.91 5.02 14.76
CA TYR A 157 -2.87 3.62 15.21
C TYR A 157 -3.02 2.74 13.98
N TYR A 158 -1.97 2.00 13.63
CA TYR A 158 -1.86 1.22 12.41
C TYR A 158 -2.46 -0.17 12.62
N LEU A 159 -3.46 -0.52 11.81
CA LEU A 159 -4.28 -1.69 12.04
C LEU A 159 -3.85 -2.88 11.18
N ASP A 160 -3.85 -2.73 9.86
CA ASP A 160 -3.50 -3.77 8.91
C ASP A 160 -3.25 -3.18 7.52
N THR A 161 -2.91 -4.05 6.59
CA THR A 161 -2.86 -3.73 5.16
C THR A 161 -3.92 -4.52 4.41
N HIS A 162 -4.49 -3.93 3.38
CA HIS A 162 -5.50 -4.58 2.55
C HIS A 162 -5.38 -4.18 1.09
N LYS A 163 -5.74 -5.08 0.19
CA LYS A 163 -5.89 -4.75 -1.23
C LYS A 163 -7.00 -3.73 -1.41
N HIS A 164 -6.86 -2.89 -2.44
CA HIS A 164 -7.88 -1.90 -2.75
C HIS A 164 -9.24 -2.54 -3.01
N ILE A 165 -10.26 -2.18 -2.23
CA ILE A 165 -11.64 -2.65 -2.41
C ILE A 165 -12.43 -1.64 -3.23
N LEU A 166 -13.13 -2.09 -4.26
CA LEU A 166 -14.02 -1.24 -5.04
C LEU A 166 -15.21 -0.78 -4.18
N ARG A 167 -15.59 0.48 -4.31
CA ARG A 167 -16.69 1.10 -3.55
C ARG A 167 -18.03 0.36 -3.64
N LYS A 168 -18.27 -0.35 -4.75
CA LYS A 168 -19.50 -1.10 -4.99
C LYS A 168 -19.51 -2.50 -4.35
N ASN A 169 -18.38 -2.95 -3.79
CA ASN A 169 -18.27 -4.29 -3.20
C ASN A 169 -18.58 -4.25 -1.70
N ASN A 170 -19.86 -4.14 -1.36
CA ASN A 170 -20.32 -4.07 0.03
C ASN A 170 -19.93 -5.34 0.83
N LYS A 171 -19.92 -6.52 0.21
CA LYS A 171 -19.59 -7.78 0.91
C LYS A 171 -18.17 -7.77 1.46
N ASP A 172 -17.21 -7.34 0.66
CA ASP A 172 -15.81 -7.28 1.08
C ASP A 172 -15.57 -6.13 2.05
N GLN A 173 -16.30 -5.01 1.90
CA GLN A 173 -16.24 -3.91 2.86
C GLN A 173 -16.77 -4.32 4.24
N ILE A 174 -17.87 -5.11 4.31
CA ILE A 174 -18.40 -5.64 5.57
C ILE A 174 -17.37 -6.55 6.24
N LYS A 175 -16.77 -7.48 5.48
CA LYS A 175 -15.73 -8.38 6.00
C LYS A 175 -14.53 -7.60 6.53
N LEU A 176 -14.06 -6.61 5.77
CA LEU A 176 -12.96 -5.77 6.18
C LEU A 176 -13.30 -5.00 7.46
N LYS A 177 -14.52 -4.42 7.54
CA LYS A 177 -14.96 -3.74 8.76
C LYS A 177 -14.93 -4.65 9.98
N GLN A 178 -15.52 -5.84 9.87
CA GLN A 178 -15.52 -6.83 10.96
C GLN A 178 -14.10 -7.19 11.41
N HIS A 179 -13.19 -7.35 10.47
CA HIS A 179 -11.78 -7.61 10.75
C HIS A 179 -11.13 -6.44 11.50
N LEU A 180 -11.33 -5.21 11.03
CA LEU A 180 -10.77 -4.01 11.65
C LEU A 180 -11.38 -3.75 13.04
N ASP A 181 -12.70 -3.95 13.21
CA ASP A 181 -13.37 -3.82 14.51
C ASP A 181 -12.79 -4.84 15.51
N SER A 182 -12.49 -6.07 15.07
CA SER A 182 -11.84 -7.09 15.90
C SER A 182 -10.42 -6.67 16.33
N ILE A 183 -9.65 -6.10 15.41
CA ILE A 183 -8.31 -5.58 15.73
C ILE A 183 -8.41 -4.45 16.75
N LEU A 184 -9.35 -3.50 16.56
CA LEU A 184 -9.55 -2.38 17.47
C LEU A 184 -9.92 -2.84 18.88
N GLY A 185 -10.75 -3.88 19.00
CA GLY A 185 -11.13 -4.44 20.30
C GLY A 185 -9.95 -5.07 21.06
N SER A 186 -8.86 -5.38 20.36
CA SER A 186 -7.63 -5.94 20.95
C SER A 186 -6.51 -4.92 21.20
N LEU A 187 -6.68 -3.68 20.71
CA LEU A 187 -5.72 -2.60 20.90
C LEU A 187 -5.99 -1.88 22.22
N ASP A 188 -4.91 -1.64 22.95
CA ASP A 188 -4.94 -0.77 24.13
C ASP A 188 -5.00 0.70 23.66
N LEU A 189 -6.21 1.15 23.37
CA LEU A 189 -6.45 2.51 22.89
C LEU A 189 -6.73 3.44 24.06
N PRO A 190 -6.28 4.71 24.01
CA PRO A 190 -6.71 5.72 24.95
C PRO A 190 -8.24 5.78 24.99
N GLN A 191 -8.81 5.73 26.18
CA GLN A 191 -10.26 5.87 26.33
C GLN A 191 -10.68 7.25 25.83
N GLN A 192 -11.76 7.31 25.02
CA GLN A 192 -12.36 8.59 24.68
C GLN A 192 -12.88 9.21 25.97
N VAL A 193 -12.28 10.30 26.40
CA VAL A 193 -12.90 11.19 27.38
C VAL A 193 -14.01 11.91 26.62
N ASN A 194 -15.28 11.51 26.89
CA ASN A 194 -16.48 12.18 26.38
C ASN A 194 -16.60 13.58 26.95
#